data_2fd593c846fba5ffd14fbf3cb18e4ab1
#
_entry.id   2fd593c846fba5ffd14fbf3cb18e4ab1
#
_cell.length_a   1.000
_cell.length_b   1.000
_cell.length_c   1.000
_cell.angle_alpha   90.00
_cell.angle_beta   90.00
_cell.angle_gamma   90.00
#
_symmetry.space_group_name_H-M   'P 1'
#
loop_
_entity.id
_entity.type
_entity.pdbx_description
1 polymer ?
#
loop_
_entity_poly.entity_id
_entity_poly.type
_entity_poly.pdbx_seq_one_letter_code
_entity_poly.pdbx_strand_id
1 'polypeptide(L)'
;MSTTEINSIIEYLTKNGLTPEDVENNGGYATLNYDSFWVDVCCADDKVNAELHVMLDYKFTFTQGCSYFLNAFATDWEIYKRYLKVVFNVRNAQELVITLKTCIEKFNV
;
A
#
# COMPACT_ATOMS: atom_id res chain seq x y z
N MET A 1 -1.04 18.84 -1.15
CA MET A 1 -1.74 18.17 -0.12
C MET A 1 -1.23 18.46 1.23
N SER A 2 -2.08 18.64 2.15
CA SER A 2 -1.68 18.99 3.48
C SER A 2 -1.26 17.74 4.29
N THR A 3 -0.36 17.95 5.25
CA THR A 3 0.04 16.93 6.20
C THR A 3 -1.17 16.39 6.98
N THR A 4 -2.17 17.25 7.18
CA THR A 4 -3.39 16.90 7.89
C THR A 4 -4.14 15.77 7.18
N GLU A 5 -4.17 15.81 5.85
CA GLU A 5 -4.87 14.78 5.09
C GLU A 5 -4.15 13.44 5.17
N ILE A 6 -2.81 13.45 5.15
CA ILE A 6 -2.03 12.23 5.34
C ILE A 6 -2.26 11.67 6.74
N ASN A 7 -2.27 12.53 7.76
CA ASN A 7 -2.52 12.10 9.12
C ASN A 7 -3.91 11.48 9.27
N SER A 8 -4.90 12.04 8.57
CA SER A 8 -6.26 11.50 8.58
C SER A 8 -6.31 10.11 7.96
N ILE A 9 -5.54 9.90 6.88
CA ILE A 9 -5.45 8.60 6.24
C ILE A 9 -4.82 7.57 7.18
N ILE A 10 -3.71 7.93 7.82
CA ILE A 10 -3.04 7.06 8.79
C ILE A 10 -3.98 6.69 9.93
N GLU A 11 -4.71 7.67 10.44
CA GLU A 11 -5.67 7.44 11.51
C GLU A 11 -6.77 6.48 11.08
N TYR A 12 -7.27 6.64 9.87
CA TYR A 12 -8.30 5.75 9.33
C TYR A 12 -7.78 4.33 9.14
N LEU A 13 -6.56 4.18 8.65
CA LEU A 13 -5.92 2.87 8.51
C LEU A 13 -5.79 2.19 9.87
N THR A 14 -5.34 2.94 10.87
CA THR A 14 -5.18 2.44 12.23
C THR A 14 -6.50 1.94 12.80
N LYS A 15 -7.58 2.69 12.60
CA LYS A 15 -8.90 2.31 13.07
C LYS A 15 -9.42 1.04 12.41
N ASN A 16 -8.91 0.70 11.25
CA ASN A 16 -9.36 -0.46 10.48
C ASN A 16 -8.39 -1.64 10.56
N GLY A 17 -7.53 -1.65 11.57
CA GLY A 17 -6.65 -2.79 11.81
C GLY A 17 -5.36 -2.78 11.02
N LEU A 18 -5.05 -1.69 10.33
CA LEU A 18 -3.83 -1.53 9.55
C LEU A 18 -2.89 -0.54 10.24
N THR A 19 -2.54 -0.84 11.49
CA THR A 19 -1.65 0.01 12.28
C THR A 19 -0.20 -0.22 11.86
N PRO A 20 0.49 0.78 11.31
CA PRO A 20 1.90 0.61 10.97
C PRO A 20 2.78 0.55 12.23
N GLU A 21 3.87 -0.19 12.13
CA GLU A 21 4.84 -0.26 13.23
C GLU A 21 5.62 1.05 13.34
N ASP A 22 5.83 1.72 12.20
CA ASP A 22 6.57 2.97 12.14
C ASP A 22 6.03 3.81 10.98
N VAL A 23 6.10 5.12 11.14
CA VAL A 23 5.64 6.08 10.13
C VAL A 23 6.72 7.11 9.89
N GLU A 24 7.13 7.25 8.63
CA GLU A 24 8.02 8.32 8.21
C GLU A 24 7.20 9.34 7.42
N ASN A 25 7.00 10.51 8.02
CA ASN A 25 6.22 11.57 7.39
C ASN A 25 7.17 12.57 6.74
N ASN A 26 7.13 12.65 5.41
CA ASN A 26 8.07 13.43 4.61
C ASN A 26 7.40 14.61 3.89
N GLY A 27 6.46 15.27 4.57
CA GLY A 27 5.77 16.41 4.00
C GLY A 27 4.64 16.03 3.07
N GLY A 28 4.91 15.90 1.79
CA GLY A 28 3.89 15.58 0.80
C GLY A 28 3.50 14.11 0.73
N TYR A 29 4.26 13.24 1.39
CA TYR A 29 3.97 11.80 1.41
C TYR A 29 4.43 11.19 2.73
N ALA A 30 3.96 9.98 3.00
CA ALA A 30 4.35 9.24 4.20
C ALA A 30 4.68 7.81 3.84
N THR A 31 5.68 7.25 4.51
CA THR A 31 6.02 5.83 4.39
C THR A 31 5.51 5.12 5.64
N LEU A 32 4.65 4.14 5.45
CA LEU A 32 4.05 3.35 6.52
C LEU A 32 4.71 1.98 6.54
N ASN A 33 5.46 1.69 7.59
CA ASN A 33 6.20 0.44 7.69
C ASN A 33 5.39 -0.60 8.48
N TYR A 34 5.23 -1.77 7.88
CA TYR A 34 4.57 -2.93 8.49
C TYR A 34 5.61 -4.06 8.60
N ASP A 35 5.20 -5.18 9.17
CA ASP A 35 6.12 -6.28 9.43
C ASP A 35 6.74 -6.86 8.14
N SER A 36 5.91 -7.17 7.15
CA SER A 36 6.37 -7.85 5.92
C SER A 36 6.30 -6.97 4.68
N PHE A 37 5.87 -5.72 4.81
CA PHE A 37 5.67 -4.84 3.66
C PHE A 37 5.69 -3.39 4.13
N TRP A 38 5.78 -2.45 3.19
CA TRP A 38 5.60 -1.03 3.49
C TRP A 38 4.76 -0.37 2.42
N VAL A 39 4.13 0.75 2.77
CA VAL A 39 3.25 1.49 1.88
C VAL A 39 3.67 2.94 1.85
N ASP A 40 3.95 3.46 0.67
CA ASP A 40 4.15 4.90 0.46
C ASP A 40 2.82 5.51 0.05
N VAL A 41 2.39 6.53 0.77
CA VAL A 41 1.10 7.19 0.53
C VAL A 41 1.34 8.65 0.20
N CYS A 42 0.78 9.08 -0.91
CA CYS A 42 0.81 10.48 -1.35
C CYS A 42 -0.59 10.87 -1.75
N CYS A 43 -1.01 12.07 -1.39
CA CYS A 43 -2.33 12.53 -1.80
C CYS A 43 -2.17 13.74 -2.72
N ALA A 44 -2.89 13.74 -3.82
CA ALA A 44 -2.83 14.80 -4.81
C ALA A 44 -4.17 14.87 -5.54
N ASP A 45 -4.68 16.09 -5.74
CA ASP A 45 -5.88 16.33 -6.55
C ASP A 45 -7.06 15.44 -6.16
N ASP A 46 -7.39 15.40 -4.88
CA ASP A 46 -8.53 14.64 -4.34
C ASP A 46 -8.40 13.12 -4.48
N LYS A 47 -7.20 12.64 -4.77
CA LYS A 47 -6.94 11.21 -4.90
C LYS A 47 -5.81 10.80 -3.98
N VAL A 48 -5.82 9.52 -3.64
CA VAL A 48 -4.76 8.93 -2.83
C VAL A 48 -3.96 7.99 -3.72
N ASN A 49 -2.67 8.27 -3.85
CA ASN A 49 -1.74 7.41 -4.57
C ASN A 49 -1.00 6.58 -3.53
N ALA A 50 -1.02 5.28 -3.68
CA ALA A 50 -0.35 4.38 -2.76
C ALA A 50 0.52 3.40 -3.52
N GLU A 51 1.71 3.14 -2.98
CA GLU A 51 2.62 2.13 -3.51
C GLU A 51 2.88 1.11 -2.42
N LEU A 52 2.38 -0.10 -2.64
CA LEU A 52 2.62 -1.22 -1.72
C LEU A 52 3.90 -1.93 -2.16
N HIS A 53 4.80 -2.17 -1.21
CA HIS A 53 6.06 -2.86 -1.47
C HIS A 53 6.11 -4.12 -0.61
N VAL A 54 6.22 -5.27 -1.26
CA VAL A 54 6.27 -6.57 -0.57
C VAL A 54 7.58 -7.26 -0.89
N MET A 55 8.33 -7.65 0.13
CA MET A 55 9.61 -8.34 -0.06
C MET A 55 9.39 -9.73 -0.63
N LEU A 56 10.16 -10.05 -1.67
CA LEU A 56 10.17 -11.39 -2.26
C LEU A 56 11.18 -12.24 -1.50
N ASP A 57 10.68 -13.05 -0.59
CA ASP A 57 11.51 -13.91 0.25
C ASP A 57 10.80 -15.24 0.51
N TYR A 58 11.24 -15.98 1.50
CA TYR A 58 10.66 -17.27 1.80
C TYR A 58 9.21 -17.19 2.30
N LYS A 59 8.76 -16.02 2.75
CA LYS A 59 7.40 -15.82 3.24
C LYS A 59 6.43 -15.52 2.10
N PHE A 60 6.91 -14.87 1.06
CA PHE A 60 6.09 -14.51 -0.08
C PHE A 60 6.80 -14.84 -1.37
N THR A 61 6.16 -15.68 -2.19
CA THR A 61 6.67 -16.07 -3.50
C THR A 61 5.73 -15.53 -4.57
N PHE A 62 6.28 -14.82 -5.54
CA PHE A 62 5.49 -14.30 -6.65
C PHE A 62 5.17 -15.43 -7.62
N THR A 63 3.87 -15.66 -7.85
CA THR A 63 3.39 -16.72 -8.74
C THR A 63 2.63 -16.11 -9.92
N GLN A 64 2.32 -16.95 -10.90
CA GLN A 64 1.51 -16.54 -12.04
C GLN A 64 0.12 -16.06 -11.60
N GLY A 65 -0.42 -16.66 -10.54
CA GLY A 65 -1.68 -16.22 -9.95
C GLY A 65 -1.62 -14.79 -9.43
N CYS A 66 -0.47 -14.39 -8.87
CA CYS A 66 -0.27 -13.01 -8.43
C CYS A 66 -0.30 -12.06 -9.63
N SER A 67 0.35 -12.45 -10.72
CA SER A 67 0.37 -11.65 -11.93
C SER A 67 -1.05 -11.42 -12.48
N TYR A 68 -1.85 -12.45 -12.57
CA TYR A 68 -3.22 -12.33 -13.04
C TYR A 68 -4.06 -11.43 -12.13
N PHE A 69 -3.92 -11.59 -10.82
CA PHE A 69 -4.61 -10.77 -9.86
C PHE A 69 -4.22 -9.30 -10.01
N LEU A 70 -2.94 -9.01 -10.09
CA LEU A 70 -2.45 -7.63 -10.18
C LEU A 70 -2.82 -6.96 -11.48
N ASN A 71 -2.81 -7.69 -12.60
CA ASN A 71 -3.23 -7.13 -13.88
C ASN A 71 -4.69 -6.71 -13.87
N ALA A 72 -5.52 -7.38 -13.09
CA ALA A 72 -6.93 -7.03 -12.98
C ALA A 72 -7.22 -5.98 -11.90
N PHE A 73 -6.36 -5.90 -10.88
CA PHE A 73 -6.66 -5.16 -9.65
C PHE A 73 -5.86 -3.88 -9.48
N ALA A 74 -4.57 -3.90 -9.78
CA ALA A 74 -3.68 -2.76 -9.53
C ALA A 74 -3.70 -1.78 -10.70
N THR A 75 -3.35 -0.53 -10.42
CA THR A 75 -3.13 0.47 -11.47
C THR A 75 -1.90 0.13 -12.27
N ASP A 76 -0.85 -0.26 -11.59
CA ASP A 76 0.41 -0.69 -12.18
C ASP A 76 1.16 -1.56 -11.17
N TRP A 77 2.11 -2.37 -11.66
CA TRP A 77 2.94 -3.18 -10.77
C TRP A 77 4.19 -3.60 -11.49
N GLU A 78 5.26 -3.82 -10.71
CA GLU A 78 6.51 -4.35 -11.25
C GLU A 78 7.31 -5.05 -10.16
N ILE A 79 8.17 -5.97 -10.57
CA ILE A 79 9.14 -6.57 -9.67
C ILE A 79 10.42 -5.78 -9.82
N TYR A 80 10.88 -5.18 -8.72
CA TYR A 80 12.09 -4.37 -8.72
C TYR A 80 13.08 -4.96 -7.73
N LYS A 81 14.16 -5.51 -8.24
CA LYS A 81 15.18 -6.20 -7.44
C LYS A 81 14.54 -7.33 -6.65
N ARG A 82 14.39 -7.19 -5.34
CA ARG A 82 13.91 -8.25 -4.46
C ARG A 82 12.56 -7.93 -3.85
N TYR A 83 11.83 -7.00 -4.43
CA TYR A 83 10.50 -6.70 -3.94
C TYR A 83 9.52 -6.46 -5.09
N LEU A 84 8.26 -6.67 -4.77
CA LEU A 84 7.14 -6.38 -5.64
C LEU A 84 6.62 -4.99 -5.29
N LYS A 85 6.50 -4.12 -6.29
CA LYS A 85 5.90 -2.80 -6.13
C LYS A 85 4.54 -2.80 -6.81
N VAL A 86 3.49 -2.42 -6.08
CA VAL A 86 2.13 -2.35 -6.59
C VAL A 86 1.60 -0.94 -6.40
N VAL A 87 1.15 -0.33 -7.48
CA VAL A 87 0.68 1.04 -7.48
C VAL A 87 -0.85 1.08 -7.51
N PHE A 88 -1.43 1.88 -6.62
CA PHE A 88 -2.87 2.08 -6.54
C PHE A 88 -3.20 3.56 -6.60
N ASN A 89 -4.27 3.86 -7.34
CA ASN A 89 -4.83 5.20 -7.43
C ASN A 89 -6.26 5.12 -6.91
N VAL A 90 -6.49 5.54 -5.68
CA VAL A 90 -7.80 5.40 -5.04
C VAL A 90 -8.37 6.77 -4.70
N ARG A 91 -9.66 6.84 -4.43
CA ARG A 91 -10.35 8.10 -4.20
C ARG A 91 -10.20 8.63 -2.80
N ASN A 92 -10.12 7.73 -1.81
CA ASN A 92 -10.12 8.12 -0.40
C ASN A 92 -9.53 7.02 0.47
N ALA A 93 -9.44 7.29 1.77
CA ALA A 93 -8.87 6.35 2.72
C ALA A 93 -9.67 5.06 2.84
N GLN A 94 -10.98 5.13 2.70
CA GLN A 94 -11.84 3.95 2.78
C GLN A 94 -11.51 2.97 1.65
N GLU A 95 -11.37 3.48 0.45
CA GLU A 95 -11.00 2.66 -0.71
C GLU A 95 -9.58 2.11 -0.55
N LEU A 96 -8.68 2.90 0.03
CA LEU A 96 -7.32 2.46 0.30
C LEU A 96 -7.29 1.28 1.27
N VAL A 97 -8.09 1.33 2.34
CA VAL A 97 -8.19 0.23 3.31
C VAL A 97 -8.63 -1.06 2.61
N ILE A 98 -9.69 -0.98 1.81
CA ILE A 98 -10.21 -2.14 1.08
C ILE A 98 -9.13 -2.71 0.16
N THR A 99 -8.46 -1.84 -0.57
CA THR A 99 -7.41 -2.23 -1.51
C THR A 99 -6.25 -2.92 -0.81
N LEU A 100 -5.74 -2.33 0.28
CA LEU A 100 -4.62 -2.91 1.02
C LEU A 100 -5.00 -4.25 1.66
N LYS A 101 -6.18 -4.35 2.25
CA LYS A 101 -6.63 -5.60 2.87
C LYS A 101 -6.77 -6.71 1.83
N THR A 102 -7.25 -6.39 0.65
CA THR A 102 -7.37 -7.35 -0.44
C THR A 102 -6.00 -7.89 -0.85
N CYS A 103 -5.01 -7.01 -0.97
CA CYS A 103 -3.65 -7.43 -1.32
C CYS A 103 -3.00 -8.24 -0.21
N ILE A 104 -3.14 -7.80 1.04
CA ILE A 104 -2.57 -8.49 2.19
C ILE A 104 -3.11 -9.92 2.27
N GLU A 105 -4.41 -10.08 2.09
CA GLU A 105 -5.05 -11.38 2.11
C GLU A 105 -4.59 -12.23 0.92
N LYS A 106 -4.55 -11.65 -0.27
CA LYS A 106 -4.16 -12.37 -1.48
C LYS A 106 -2.71 -12.86 -1.42
N PHE A 107 -1.83 -12.04 -0.90
CA PHE A 107 -0.41 -12.37 -0.81
C PHE A 107 -0.05 -13.07 0.49
N ASN A 108 -0.97 -13.14 1.43
CA ASN A 108 -0.76 -13.76 2.73
C ASN A 108 0.44 -13.19 3.49
N VAL A 109 0.51 -11.89 3.53
CA VAL A 109 1.61 -11.18 4.22
C VAL A 109 1.13 -10.40 5.44
#